data_6d055f2be5037274a5ae9a8cdde373f7
#
_entry.id   6d055f2be5037274a5ae9a8cdde373f7
#
_cell.length_a   1.000
_cell.length_b   1.000
_cell.length_c   1.000
_cell.angle_alpha   90.00
_cell.angle_beta   90.00
_cell.angle_gamma   90.00
#
_symmetry.space_group_name_H-M   'P 1'
#
loop_
_entity.id
_entity.type
_entity.pdbx_description
1 polymer ?
#
loop_
_entity_poly.entity_id
_entity_poly.type
_entity_poly.pdbx_seq_one_letter_code
_entity_poly.pdbx_strand_id
1 'polypeptide(L)'
;DLFFKITKQADSCVISYENAETKGVTSAEFIKGQSSDALVSCTDAENQDASVQKERAHAVRKERKDIVKIALYKLLVKLTGKTLPWGNLTGIRPAKLAMGLIESGMKNTEVAQEMRERYMVSPQKTALAITIANREREILKDIDYENGYSLYVGIPFCPSICLYCSFSSYPLKQWKNRVNQYLEALCKEIKEVAAIMKAKGRKLDTVYIGGGTPTTLTAGQLKRLLDCIDTYFSREYLLEYTVEAGRPDSITPEKLQVIAEHGISRISINPQTMQQKT
;
A
#
# COMPACT_ATOMS: atom_id res chain seq x y z
N ASP A 1 11.55 -31.48 10.28
CA ASP A 1 11.09 -30.62 9.16
C ASP A 1 9.81 -31.19 8.57
N LEU A 2 8.88 -30.31 8.21
CA LEU A 2 7.61 -30.66 7.59
C LEU A 2 7.65 -30.26 6.11
N PHE A 3 7.51 -31.24 5.23
CA PHE A 3 7.57 -31.02 3.78
C PHE A 3 6.17 -31.04 3.20
N PHE A 4 5.91 -30.10 2.27
CA PHE A 4 4.65 -30.03 1.53
C PHE A 4 4.90 -30.17 0.04
N LYS A 5 4.06 -30.97 -0.63
CA LYS A 5 4.00 -31.05 -2.08
C LYS A 5 2.59 -30.70 -2.53
N ILE A 6 2.47 -29.67 -3.36
CA ILE A 6 1.20 -29.26 -3.97
C ILE A 6 1.19 -29.74 -5.42
N THR A 7 0.29 -30.64 -5.74
CA THR A 7 0.08 -31.16 -7.08
C THR A 7 -1.21 -30.59 -7.64
N LYS A 8 -1.13 -29.82 -8.72
CA LYS A 8 -2.29 -29.25 -9.40
C LYS A 8 -2.84 -30.25 -10.40
N GLN A 9 -4.14 -30.47 -10.38
CA GLN A 9 -4.91 -31.19 -11.38
C GLN A 9 -5.82 -30.22 -12.15
N ALA A 10 -6.55 -30.69 -13.15
CA ALA A 10 -7.41 -29.83 -13.97
C ALA A 10 -8.46 -29.08 -13.11
N ASP A 11 -9.16 -29.79 -12.26
CA ASP A 11 -10.29 -29.29 -11.46
C ASP A 11 -10.04 -29.33 -9.95
N SER A 12 -8.82 -29.66 -9.50
CA SER A 12 -8.50 -29.77 -8.08
C SER A 12 -7.02 -29.49 -7.78
N CYS A 13 -6.69 -29.39 -6.51
CA CYS A 13 -5.32 -29.49 -6.05
C CYS A 13 -5.21 -30.56 -4.94
N VAL A 14 -4.10 -31.26 -4.91
CA VAL A 14 -3.76 -32.21 -3.88
C VAL A 14 -2.55 -31.67 -3.10
N ILE A 15 -2.69 -31.59 -1.77
CA ILE A 15 -1.62 -31.17 -0.87
C ILE A 15 -1.22 -32.41 -0.06
N SER A 16 -0.05 -32.95 -0.33
CA SER A 16 0.56 -34.00 0.48
C SER A 16 1.57 -33.39 1.44
N TYR A 17 1.67 -33.97 2.62
CA TYR A 17 2.63 -33.54 3.62
C TYR A 17 3.26 -34.73 4.31
N GLU A 18 4.51 -34.57 4.69
CA GLU A 18 5.28 -35.60 5.37
C GLU A 18 6.28 -34.97 6.34
N ASN A 19 6.40 -35.52 7.53
CA ASN A 19 7.50 -35.31 8.47
C ASN A 19 7.95 -36.65 9.05
N ALA A 20 8.89 -36.64 9.99
CA ALA A 20 9.42 -37.86 10.58
C ALA A 20 8.35 -38.76 11.28
N GLU A 21 7.23 -38.16 11.71
CA GLU A 21 6.21 -38.83 12.52
C GLU A 21 4.85 -38.93 11.81
N THR A 22 4.58 -38.08 10.85
CA THR A 22 3.25 -37.97 10.22
C THR A 22 3.31 -37.83 8.73
N LYS A 23 2.37 -38.48 8.05
CA LYS A 23 2.15 -38.36 6.62
C LYS A 23 0.67 -38.23 6.31
N GLY A 24 0.32 -37.38 5.37
CA GLY A 24 -1.09 -37.25 5.01
C GLY A 24 -1.30 -36.55 3.68
N VAL A 25 -2.54 -36.60 3.23
CA VAL A 25 -2.97 -35.96 1.98
C VAL A 25 -4.28 -35.25 2.25
N THR A 26 -4.42 -34.04 1.71
CA THR A 26 -5.70 -33.34 1.62
C THR A 26 -5.90 -32.84 0.20
N SER A 27 -7.16 -32.71 -0.23
CA SER A 27 -7.50 -32.19 -1.55
C SER A 27 -8.49 -31.04 -1.43
N ALA A 28 -8.46 -30.16 -2.42
CA ALA A 28 -9.47 -29.13 -2.59
C ALA A 28 -9.87 -29.08 -4.06
N GLU A 29 -11.16 -29.08 -4.32
CA GLU A 29 -11.71 -28.98 -5.67
C GLU A 29 -11.79 -27.52 -6.11
N PHE A 30 -11.52 -27.25 -7.37
CA PHE A 30 -11.77 -25.96 -7.99
C PHE A 30 -13.23 -25.95 -8.42
N ILE A 31 -14.01 -25.02 -7.89
CA ILE A 31 -15.43 -24.89 -8.23
C ILE A 31 -15.53 -24.52 -9.71
N LYS A 32 -16.21 -25.36 -10.50
CA LYS A 32 -16.57 -25.05 -11.88
C LYS A 32 -17.73 -24.06 -11.88
N GLY A 33 -17.54 -22.88 -12.47
CA GLY A 33 -18.67 -22.11 -12.99
C GLY A 33 -19.31 -21.07 -12.07
N GLN A 34 -18.73 -20.62 -10.97
CA GLN A 34 -19.36 -19.53 -10.20
C GLN A 34 -18.92 -18.10 -10.56
N SER A 35 -17.86 -17.91 -11.34
CA SER A 35 -17.43 -16.55 -11.70
C SER A 35 -17.40 -16.22 -13.20
N SER A 36 -17.54 -17.21 -14.09
CA SER A 36 -17.51 -16.94 -15.54
C SER A 36 -18.84 -17.04 -16.26
N ASP A 37 -19.79 -17.82 -15.74
CA ASP A 37 -21.03 -18.13 -16.51
C ASP A 37 -22.24 -17.27 -16.12
N ALA A 38 -22.18 -16.54 -15.01
CA ALA A 38 -23.30 -15.68 -14.59
C ALA A 38 -23.38 -14.34 -15.35
N LEU A 39 -22.43 -14.04 -16.23
CA LEU A 39 -22.37 -12.78 -17.00
C LEU A 39 -22.45 -12.95 -18.53
N VAL A 40 -22.73 -14.15 -19.04
CA VAL A 40 -22.86 -14.35 -20.49
C VAL A 40 -24.15 -15.11 -20.83
N SER A 41 -25.25 -14.41 -20.72
CA SER A 41 -26.42 -14.67 -21.57
C SER A 41 -26.67 -13.45 -22.47
N CYS A 42 -25.72 -13.13 -23.31
CA CYS A 42 -25.92 -12.27 -24.47
C CYS A 42 -25.02 -12.76 -25.59
N THR A 43 -25.63 -13.31 -26.58
CA THR A 43 -25.14 -13.57 -27.91
C THR A 43 -24.36 -12.39 -28.46
N ASP A 44 -23.04 -12.57 -28.62
CA ASP A 44 -22.20 -11.97 -29.67
C ASP A 44 -20.75 -12.41 -29.44
N ALA A 45 -20.40 -13.53 -30.10
CA ALA A 45 -19.14 -14.27 -29.81
C ALA A 45 -17.92 -13.87 -30.68
N GLU A 46 -17.96 -12.73 -31.37
CA GLU A 46 -16.92 -12.47 -32.37
C GLU A 46 -16.04 -11.22 -32.18
N ASN A 47 -16.20 -10.43 -31.09
CA ASN A 47 -15.30 -9.27 -30.85
C ASN A 47 -15.03 -9.06 -29.36
N GLN A 48 -14.50 -10.08 -28.66
CA GLN A 48 -14.05 -9.86 -27.28
C GLN A 48 -12.59 -9.36 -27.29
N ASP A 49 -12.43 -8.09 -26.88
CA ASP A 49 -11.17 -7.43 -26.69
C ASP A 49 -10.19 -8.28 -25.85
N ALA A 50 -8.92 -8.38 -26.28
CA ALA A 50 -7.87 -9.14 -25.62
C ALA A 50 -7.65 -8.72 -24.14
N SER A 51 -8.08 -7.52 -23.75
CA SER A 51 -8.08 -7.02 -22.39
C SER A 51 -9.06 -7.79 -21.49
N VAL A 52 -10.27 -8.03 -21.95
CA VAL A 52 -11.33 -8.76 -21.22
C VAL A 52 -10.93 -10.22 -21.00
N GLN A 53 -10.30 -10.85 -22.00
CA GLN A 53 -9.79 -12.23 -21.86
C GLN A 53 -8.66 -12.33 -20.83
N LYS A 54 -7.75 -11.34 -20.76
CA LYS A 54 -6.70 -11.27 -19.75
C LYS A 54 -7.26 -11.08 -18.35
N GLU A 55 -8.25 -10.23 -18.18
CA GLU A 55 -8.90 -10.00 -16.87
C GLU A 55 -9.61 -11.26 -16.38
N ARG A 56 -10.35 -11.97 -17.24
CA ARG A 56 -10.99 -13.25 -16.92
C ARG A 56 -9.95 -14.31 -16.51
N ALA A 57 -8.89 -14.47 -17.28
CA ALA A 57 -7.82 -15.40 -16.96
C ALA A 57 -7.14 -15.06 -15.62
N HIS A 58 -6.97 -13.77 -15.31
CA HIS A 58 -6.43 -13.30 -14.04
C HIS A 58 -7.37 -13.61 -12.87
N ALA A 59 -8.69 -13.39 -13.03
CA ALA A 59 -9.70 -13.69 -12.01
C ALA A 59 -9.74 -15.18 -11.67
N VAL A 60 -9.79 -16.06 -12.69
CA VAL A 60 -9.74 -17.52 -12.51
C VAL A 60 -8.44 -17.96 -11.82
N ARG A 61 -7.30 -17.38 -12.19
CA ARG A 61 -6.01 -17.70 -11.56
C ARG A 61 -5.99 -17.26 -10.08
N LYS A 62 -6.59 -16.13 -9.77
CA LYS A 62 -6.70 -15.61 -8.40
C LYS A 62 -7.57 -16.53 -7.55
N GLU A 63 -8.74 -16.93 -8.05
CA GLU A 63 -9.67 -17.82 -7.36
C GLU A 63 -9.03 -19.19 -7.04
N ARG A 64 -8.36 -19.81 -8.03
CA ARG A 64 -7.63 -21.06 -7.81
C ARG A 64 -6.53 -20.94 -6.76
N LYS A 65 -5.81 -19.81 -6.72
CA LYS A 65 -4.82 -19.55 -5.68
C LYS A 65 -5.47 -19.43 -4.29
N ASP A 66 -6.63 -18.79 -4.19
CA ASP A 66 -7.33 -18.62 -2.93
C ASP A 66 -7.83 -19.97 -2.40
N ILE A 67 -8.35 -20.86 -3.25
CA ILE A 67 -8.74 -22.23 -2.88
C ILE A 67 -7.54 -23.01 -2.29
N VAL A 68 -6.39 -22.96 -2.96
CA VAL A 68 -5.16 -23.62 -2.47
C VAL A 68 -4.73 -23.04 -1.12
N LYS A 69 -4.76 -21.72 -0.96
CA LYS A 69 -4.43 -21.07 0.33
C LYS A 69 -5.35 -21.49 1.45
N ILE A 70 -6.66 -21.54 1.18
CA ILE A 70 -7.66 -21.98 2.16
C ILE A 70 -7.40 -23.42 2.59
N ALA A 71 -7.19 -24.33 1.64
CA ALA A 71 -6.92 -25.73 1.92
C ALA A 71 -5.63 -25.91 2.73
N LEU A 72 -4.56 -25.23 2.35
CA LEU A 72 -3.28 -25.26 3.07
C LEU A 72 -3.41 -24.69 4.49
N TYR A 73 -4.10 -23.56 4.64
CA TYR A 73 -4.32 -22.95 5.96
C TYR A 73 -5.09 -23.91 6.89
N LYS A 74 -6.19 -24.49 6.41
CA LYS A 74 -6.98 -25.46 7.18
C LYS A 74 -6.16 -26.68 7.60
N LEU A 75 -5.32 -27.18 6.69
CA LEU A 75 -4.39 -28.28 6.98
C LEU A 75 -3.39 -27.90 8.06
N LEU A 76 -2.76 -26.72 7.93
CA LEU A 76 -1.78 -26.23 8.93
C LEU A 76 -2.42 -26.01 10.30
N VAL A 77 -3.64 -25.46 10.37
CA VAL A 77 -4.40 -25.36 11.62
C VAL A 77 -4.63 -26.73 12.24
N LYS A 78 -5.03 -27.73 11.43
CA LYS A 78 -5.25 -29.11 11.91
C LYS A 78 -3.95 -29.73 12.46
N LEU A 79 -2.81 -29.51 11.79
CA LEU A 79 -1.53 -30.10 12.20
C LEU A 79 -0.89 -29.41 13.41
N THR A 80 -1.08 -28.09 13.53
CA THR A 80 -0.37 -27.29 14.54
C THR A 80 -1.26 -26.93 15.74
N GLY A 81 -2.58 -27.04 15.62
CA GLY A 81 -3.55 -26.52 16.59
C GLY A 81 -3.59 -24.98 16.68
N LYS A 82 -2.86 -24.27 15.81
CA LYS A 82 -2.71 -22.80 15.86
C LYS A 82 -3.56 -22.12 14.78
N THR A 83 -4.28 -21.08 15.18
CA THR A 83 -4.96 -20.16 14.26
C THR A 83 -4.24 -18.83 14.21
N LEU A 84 -4.24 -18.17 13.04
CA LEU A 84 -3.65 -16.86 12.88
C LEU A 84 -4.73 -15.78 12.99
N PRO A 85 -4.46 -14.64 13.65
CA PRO A 85 -5.45 -13.57 13.80
C PRO A 85 -6.00 -13.02 12.48
N TRP A 86 -5.17 -12.99 11.44
CA TRP A 86 -5.54 -12.57 10.08
C TRP A 86 -5.90 -13.74 9.14
N GLY A 87 -6.06 -14.95 9.68
CA GLY A 87 -6.42 -16.13 8.91
C GLY A 87 -5.43 -16.45 7.80
N ASN A 88 -5.95 -16.71 6.60
CA ASN A 88 -5.16 -16.99 5.40
C ASN A 88 -4.79 -15.73 4.58
N LEU A 89 -5.08 -14.52 5.08
CA LEU A 89 -4.73 -13.29 4.39
C LEU A 89 -3.21 -13.19 4.24
N THR A 90 -2.77 -12.96 3.00
CA THR A 90 -1.40 -12.66 2.66
C THR A 90 -1.36 -11.24 2.11
N GLY A 91 -0.78 -10.32 2.83
CA GLY A 91 -0.71 -8.93 2.44
C GLY A 91 -0.59 -8.02 3.66
N ILE A 92 -0.13 -6.81 3.42
CA ILE A 92 0.17 -5.85 4.48
C ILE A 92 -0.98 -4.87 4.78
N ARG A 93 -2.08 -4.93 4.04
CA ARG A 93 -3.22 -4.00 4.17
C ARG A 93 -4.55 -4.72 4.25
N PRO A 94 -4.87 -5.41 5.35
CA PRO A 94 -6.16 -6.10 5.50
C PRO A 94 -7.37 -5.15 5.42
N ALA A 95 -7.23 -3.91 5.90
CA ALA A 95 -8.27 -2.88 5.81
C ALA A 95 -8.63 -2.53 4.36
N LYS A 96 -7.67 -2.62 3.41
CA LYS A 96 -7.94 -2.39 1.97
C LYS A 96 -8.92 -3.43 1.40
N LEU A 97 -8.88 -4.67 1.89
CA LEU A 97 -9.85 -5.69 1.51
C LEU A 97 -11.25 -5.29 2.00
N ALA A 98 -11.38 -4.94 3.29
CA ALA A 98 -12.65 -4.49 3.85
C ALA A 98 -13.18 -3.24 3.12
N MET A 99 -12.30 -2.26 2.81
CA MET A 99 -12.63 -1.07 2.03
C MET A 99 -13.23 -1.45 0.67
N GLY A 100 -12.55 -2.28 -0.12
CA GLY A 100 -13.02 -2.66 -1.44
C GLY A 100 -14.36 -3.41 -1.41
N LEU A 101 -14.62 -4.22 -0.39
CA LEU A 101 -15.92 -4.89 -0.20
C LEU A 101 -17.03 -3.87 0.15
N ILE A 102 -16.74 -2.90 1.01
CA ILE A 102 -17.70 -1.81 1.35
C ILE A 102 -17.97 -0.95 0.11
N GLU A 103 -16.96 -0.59 -0.65
CA GLU A 103 -17.09 0.20 -1.89
C GLU A 103 -17.86 -0.53 -2.98
N SER A 104 -17.82 -1.87 -3.01
CA SER A 104 -18.66 -2.69 -3.88
C SER A 104 -20.13 -2.77 -3.46
N GLY A 105 -20.50 -2.09 -2.35
CA GLY A 105 -21.89 -2.00 -1.87
C GLY A 105 -22.25 -2.99 -0.75
N MET A 106 -21.31 -3.81 -0.28
CA MET A 106 -21.58 -4.74 0.83
C MET A 106 -21.76 -4.00 2.16
N LYS A 107 -22.74 -4.47 2.95
CA LYS A 107 -22.93 -3.98 4.31
C LYS A 107 -21.82 -4.49 5.23
N ASN A 108 -21.54 -3.77 6.31
CA ASN A 108 -20.49 -4.18 7.27
C ASN A 108 -20.66 -5.61 7.81
N THR A 109 -21.91 -6.08 7.95
CA THR A 109 -22.23 -7.46 8.37
C THR A 109 -21.84 -8.49 7.31
N GLU A 110 -22.05 -8.20 6.05
CA GLU A 110 -21.69 -9.05 4.92
C GLU A 110 -20.16 -9.08 4.73
N VAL A 111 -19.50 -7.92 4.87
CA VAL A 111 -18.03 -7.84 4.90
C VAL A 111 -17.46 -8.66 6.06
N ALA A 112 -18.08 -8.60 7.23
CA ALA A 112 -17.64 -9.39 8.38
C ALA A 112 -17.78 -10.90 8.13
N GLN A 113 -18.87 -11.31 7.50
CA GLN A 113 -19.09 -12.70 7.12
C GLN A 113 -18.03 -13.15 6.11
N GLU A 114 -17.83 -12.41 5.02
CA GLU A 114 -16.84 -12.73 3.98
C GLU A 114 -15.41 -12.84 4.57
N MET A 115 -15.01 -11.91 5.43
CA MET A 115 -13.69 -11.93 6.07
C MET A 115 -13.49 -13.15 6.99
N ARG A 116 -14.55 -13.58 7.67
CA ARG A 116 -14.49 -14.72 8.58
C ARG A 116 -14.57 -16.06 7.86
N GLU A 117 -15.45 -16.20 6.89
CA GLU A 117 -15.70 -17.46 6.19
C GLU A 117 -14.68 -17.76 5.10
N ARG A 118 -14.38 -16.78 4.27
CA ARG A 118 -13.44 -16.95 3.14
C ARG A 118 -11.98 -16.78 3.57
N TYR A 119 -11.71 -15.80 4.43
CA TYR A 119 -10.33 -15.49 4.82
C TYR A 119 -9.97 -16.00 6.21
N MET A 120 -10.93 -16.56 6.97
CA MET A 120 -10.73 -17.11 8.31
C MET A 120 -10.10 -16.12 9.28
N VAL A 121 -10.39 -14.83 9.10
CA VAL A 121 -9.95 -13.74 9.98
C VAL A 121 -10.68 -13.82 11.31
N SER A 122 -9.96 -13.61 12.42
CA SER A 122 -10.57 -13.62 13.75
C SER A 122 -11.61 -12.48 13.90
N PRO A 123 -12.64 -12.65 14.75
CA PRO A 123 -13.65 -11.62 14.97
C PRO A 123 -13.09 -10.24 15.34
N GLN A 124 -12.06 -10.22 16.20
CA GLN A 124 -11.42 -8.97 16.64
C GLN A 124 -10.71 -8.25 15.46
N LYS A 125 -10.01 -8.99 14.61
CA LYS A 125 -9.32 -8.43 13.44
C LYS A 125 -10.29 -8.05 12.33
N THR A 126 -11.39 -8.77 12.19
CA THR A 126 -12.49 -8.40 11.29
C THR A 126 -13.10 -7.06 11.70
N ALA A 127 -13.47 -6.90 12.97
CA ALA A 127 -14.01 -5.66 13.51
C ALA A 127 -13.02 -4.49 13.31
N LEU A 128 -11.74 -4.71 13.61
CA LEU A 128 -10.68 -3.72 13.41
C LEU A 128 -10.58 -3.29 11.94
N ALA A 129 -10.54 -4.23 11.01
CA ALA A 129 -10.43 -3.93 9.58
C ALA A 129 -11.61 -3.11 9.06
N ILE A 130 -12.84 -3.47 9.45
CA ILE A 130 -14.06 -2.74 9.09
C ILE A 130 -14.08 -1.33 9.69
N THR A 131 -13.69 -1.21 10.98
CA THR A 131 -13.61 0.10 11.64
C THR A 131 -12.62 1.03 10.94
N ILE A 132 -11.43 0.52 10.60
CA ILE A 132 -10.41 1.28 9.87
C ILE A 132 -10.95 1.66 8.48
N ALA A 133 -11.53 0.73 7.74
CA ALA A 133 -12.07 0.99 6.40
C ALA A 133 -13.15 2.08 6.40
N ASN A 134 -14.11 2.03 7.35
CA ASN A 134 -15.11 3.08 7.46
C ASN A 134 -14.52 4.45 7.83
N ARG A 135 -13.48 4.47 8.69
CA ARG A 135 -12.80 5.70 9.06
C ARG A 135 -11.98 6.27 7.91
N GLU A 136 -11.29 5.40 7.16
CA GLU A 136 -10.57 5.82 5.94
C GLU A 136 -11.52 6.40 4.90
N ARG A 137 -12.69 5.80 4.67
CA ARG A 137 -13.71 6.36 3.77
C ARG A 137 -14.13 7.77 4.16
N GLU A 138 -14.35 8.01 5.46
CA GLU A 138 -14.73 9.33 5.95
C GLU A 138 -13.61 10.37 5.76
N ILE A 139 -12.35 9.97 6.00
CA ILE A 139 -11.19 10.85 5.83
C ILE A 139 -10.93 11.15 4.35
N LEU A 140 -11.12 10.16 3.48
CA LEU A 140 -10.80 10.25 2.06
C LEU A 140 -11.95 10.75 1.18
N LYS A 141 -13.11 11.08 1.77
CA LYS A 141 -14.32 11.48 1.02
C LYS A 141 -14.15 12.72 0.15
N ASP A 142 -13.24 13.62 0.55
CA ASP A 142 -13.01 14.89 -0.15
C ASP A 142 -11.94 14.79 -1.26
N ILE A 143 -11.32 13.60 -1.42
CA ILE A 143 -10.34 13.36 -2.49
C ILE A 143 -11.05 13.16 -3.83
N ASP A 144 -10.63 13.93 -4.84
CA ASP A 144 -11.14 13.79 -6.20
C ASP A 144 -10.35 12.69 -6.96
N TYR A 145 -10.81 11.42 -6.83
CA TYR A 145 -10.15 10.28 -7.47
C TYR A 145 -10.15 10.33 -9.01
N GLU A 146 -11.03 11.10 -9.64
CA GLU A 146 -11.12 11.20 -11.09
C GLU A 146 -10.19 12.27 -11.65
N ASN A 147 -10.18 13.46 -11.05
CA ASN A 147 -9.46 14.64 -11.56
C ASN A 147 -8.30 15.05 -10.67
N GLY A 148 -8.27 14.58 -9.42
CA GLY A 148 -7.23 14.86 -8.46
C GLY A 148 -5.97 14.05 -8.68
N TYR A 149 -4.88 14.50 -8.05
CA TYR A 149 -3.64 13.76 -7.93
C TYR A 149 -2.88 14.13 -6.65
N SER A 150 -2.03 13.21 -6.21
CA SER A 150 -1.09 13.41 -5.11
C SER A 150 0.31 13.61 -5.67
N LEU A 151 1.02 14.65 -5.20
CA LEU A 151 2.41 14.89 -5.53
C LEU A 151 3.31 14.29 -4.45
N TYR A 152 4.13 13.31 -4.83
CA TYR A 152 5.18 12.79 -3.97
C TYR A 152 6.54 13.36 -4.38
N VAL A 153 7.23 13.98 -3.43
CA VAL A 153 8.57 14.55 -3.62
C VAL A 153 9.57 13.76 -2.78
N GLY A 154 10.46 13.04 -3.45
CA GLY A 154 11.44 12.19 -2.78
C GLY A 154 12.73 12.93 -2.43
N ILE A 155 13.19 12.86 -1.18
CA ILE A 155 14.51 13.30 -0.75
C ILE A 155 15.31 12.06 -0.33
N PRO A 156 16.23 11.57 -1.19
CA PRO A 156 16.86 10.28 -0.99
C PRO A 156 18.01 10.29 0.02
N PHE A 157 18.22 11.39 0.74
CA PHE A 157 19.34 11.53 1.67
C PHE A 157 18.93 11.22 3.10
N CYS A 158 19.84 10.52 3.82
CA CYS A 158 19.71 10.27 5.26
C CYS A 158 20.99 10.66 5.98
N PRO A 159 20.94 11.06 7.26
CA PRO A 159 22.16 11.30 8.05
C PRO A 159 23.06 10.05 8.07
N SER A 160 22.45 8.88 8.26
CA SER A 160 23.06 7.55 8.19
C SER A 160 22.02 6.54 7.73
N ILE A 161 22.45 5.39 7.19
CA ILE A 161 21.54 4.31 6.79
C ILE A 161 21.23 3.46 8.02
N CYS A 162 19.95 3.30 8.33
CA CYS A 162 19.50 2.41 9.41
C CYS A 162 19.68 0.94 9.01
N LEU A 163 20.12 0.10 9.92
CA LEU A 163 20.42 -1.32 9.66
C LEU A 163 19.25 -2.09 9.05
N TYR A 164 18.02 -1.73 9.40
CA TYR A 164 16.79 -2.37 8.95
C TYR A 164 16.13 -1.70 7.73
N CYS A 165 16.73 -0.62 7.18
CA CYS A 165 16.13 0.17 6.11
C CYS A 165 16.22 -0.55 4.76
N SER A 166 15.08 -0.71 4.10
CA SER A 166 14.97 -1.26 2.74
C SER A 166 14.75 -0.19 1.67
N PHE A 167 14.68 1.08 2.06
CA PHE A 167 14.46 2.17 1.11
C PHE A 167 15.75 2.55 0.38
N SER A 168 15.60 3.04 -0.84
CA SER A 168 16.72 3.64 -1.58
C SER A 168 17.13 4.94 -0.91
N SER A 169 18.17 4.90 -0.09
CA SER A 169 18.69 6.05 0.63
C SER A 169 20.19 6.16 0.51
N TYR A 170 20.67 7.41 0.52
CA TYR A 170 22.09 7.73 0.36
C TYR A 170 22.62 8.46 1.59
N PRO A 171 23.76 8.01 2.18
CA PRO A 171 24.34 8.68 3.35
C PRO A 171 24.76 10.11 3.01
N LEU A 172 24.27 11.10 3.76
CA LEU A 172 24.57 12.52 3.53
C LEU A 172 26.08 12.81 3.51
N LYS A 173 26.84 12.13 4.37
CA LYS A 173 28.31 12.30 4.44
C LYS A 173 28.99 12.12 3.09
N GLN A 174 28.52 11.18 2.26
CA GLN A 174 29.08 10.87 0.95
C GLN A 174 28.54 11.79 -0.15
N TRP A 175 27.31 12.30 0.02
CA TRP A 175 26.57 12.99 -1.04
C TRP A 175 26.37 14.49 -0.78
N LYS A 176 26.91 15.02 0.34
CA LYS A 176 26.74 16.42 0.76
C LYS A 176 26.97 17.43 -0.36
N ASN A 177 28.02 17.22 -1.15
CA ASN A 177 28.40 18.14 -2.24
C ASN A 177 27.46 18.04 -3.47
N ARG A 178 26.58 17.04 -3.53
CA ARG A 178 25.64 16.84 -4.65
C ARG A 178 24.20 17.21 -4.31
N VAL A 179 23.90 17.52 -3.06
CA VAL A 179 22.52 17.85 -2.62
C VAL A 179 21.98 19.05 -3.40
N ASN A 180 22.77 20.11 -3.61
CA ASN A 180 22.32 21.29 -4.37
C ASN A 180 22.05 20.94 -5.85
N GLN A 181 22.91 20.13 -6.47
CA GLN A 181 22.71 19.65 -7.83
C GLN A 181 21.43 18.80 -7.94
N TYR A 182 21.18 17.95 -6.96
CA TYR A 182 19.94 17.18 -6.86
C TYR A 182 18.72 18.09 -6.78
N LEU A 183 18.73 19.09 -5.90
CA LEU A 183 17.63 20.05 -5.76
C LEU A 183 17.40 20.87 -7.03
N GLU A 184 18.44 21.21 -7.78
CA GLU A 184 18.30 21.87 -9.08
C GLU A 184 17.58 20.98 -10.10
N ALA A 185 17.95 19.71 -10.18
CA ALA A 185 17.29 18.75 -11.04
C ALA A 185 15.83 18.51 -10.62
N LEU A 186 15.60 18.36 -9.31
CA LEU A 186 14.27 18.18 -8.74
C LEU A 186 13.35 19.37 -9.00
N CYS A 187 13.85 20.61 -8.86
CA CYS A 187 13.06 21.81 -9.19
C CYS A 187 12.71 21.90 -10.68
N LYS A 188 13.58 21.43 -11.57
CA LYS A 188 13.24 21.34 -13.01
C LYS A 188 12.14 20.32 -13.25
N GLU A 189 12.24 19.16 -12.63
CA GLU A 189 11.21 18.11 -12.71
C GLU A 189 9.86 18.60 -12.14
N ILE A 190 9.85 19.25 -10.97
CA ILE A 190 8.68 19.89 -10.37
C ILE A 190 7.99 20.82 -11.34
N LYS A 191 8.74 21.69 -12.01
CA LYS A 191 8.22 22.61 -13.02
C LYS A 191 7.55 21.90 -14.18
N GLU A 192 8.20 20.88 -14.74
CA GLU A 192 7.67 20.13 -15.88
C GLU A 192 6.42 19.32 -15.49
N VAL A 193 6.43 18.68 -14.32
CA VAL A 193 5.27 17.94 -13.78
C VAL A 193 4.08 18.91 -13.60
N ALA A 194 4.31 20.10 -13.03
CA ALA A 194 3.27 21.10 -12.86
C ALA A 194 2.66 21.54 -14.20
N ALA A 195 3.50 21.76 -15.22
CA ALA A 195 3.04 22.12 -16.57
C ALA A 195 2.17 21.00 -17.19
N ILE A 196 2.60 19.74 -17.07
CA ILE A 196 1.86 18.57 -17.56
C ILE A 196 0.51 18.44 -16.85
N MET A 197 0.47 18.54 -15.52
CA MET A 197 -0.75 18.41 -14.75
C MET A 197 -1.74 19.54 -15.02
N LYS A 198 -1.25 20.76 -15.16
CA LYS A 198 -2.04 21.92 -15.57
C LYS A 198 -2.64 21.74 -16.96
N ALA A 199 -1.85 21.28 -17.93
CA ALA A 199 -2.32 21.01 -19.28
C ALA A 199 -3.41 19.92 -19.33
N LYS A 200 -3.39 18.97 -18.41
CA LYS A 200 -4.40 17.91 -18.25
C LYS A 200 -5.60 18.34 -17.41
N GLY A 201 -5.66 19.57 -16.90
CA GLY A 201 -6.72 20.06 -16.03
C GLY A 201 -6.81 19.31 -14.68
N ARG A 202 -5.70 18.73 -14.20
CA ARG A 202 -5.68 17.97 -12.95
C ARG A 202 -5.55 18.88 -11.74
N LYS A 203 -6.17 18.48 -10.62
CA LYS A 203 -6.19 19.18 -9.33
C LYS A 203 -5.21 18.55 -8.36
N LEU A 204 -4.42 19.37 -7.68
CA LEU A 204 -3.50 18.88 -6.65
C LEU A 204 -4.25 18.72 -5.32
N ASP A 205 -4.48 17.48 -4.90
CA ASP A 205 -5.17 17.15 -3.63
C ASP A 205 -4.20 17.06 -2.46
N THR A 206 -3.02 16.46 -2.66
CA THR A 206 -2.05 16.28 -1.57
C THR A 206 -0.62 16.47 -2.04
N VAL A 207 0.23 16.97 -1.14
CA VAL A 207 1.69 16.99 -1.31
C VAL A 207 2.32 16.20 -0.18
N TYR A 208 3.22 15.30 -0.52
CA TYR A 208 3.96 14.50 0.44
C TYR A 208 5.46 14.54 0.13
N ILE A 209 6.24 15.14 1.01
CA ILE A 209 7.70 15.16 0.92
C ILE A 209 8.24 14.07 1.84
N GLY A 210 8.85 13.06 1.25
CA GLY A 210 9.32 11.87 1.95
C GLY A 210 10.59 11.28 1.35
N GLY A 211 10.78 9.98 1.52
CA GLY A 211 11.91 9.24 0.95
C GLY A 211 12.89 8.75 2.00
N GLY A 212 14.11 9.25 2.00
CA GLY A 212 15.10 8.99 3.05
C GLY A 212 14.75 9.79 4.30
N THR A 213 15.16 11.05 4.35
CA THR A 213 14.85 11.97 5.46
C THR A 213 14.84 13.41 4.94
N PRO A 214 13.69 14.00 4.62
CA PRO A 214 13.61 15.35 4.08
C PRO A 214 14.29 16.42 4.95
N THR A 215 14.21 16.29 6.28
CA THR A 215 14.88 17.18 7.23
C THR A 215 16.41 17.03 7.28
N THR A 216 16.99 16.14 6.47
CA THR A 216 18.44 16.11 6.20
C THR A 216 18.91 17.36 5.44
N LEU A 217 18.03 17.98 4.65
CA LEU A 217 18.27 19.26 4.02
C LEU A 217 18.53 20.35 5.05
N THR A 218 19.40 21.32 4.75
CA THR A 218 19.54 22.53 5.55
C THR A 218 18.25 23.36 5.48
N ALA A 219 18.03 24.27 6.43
CA ALA A 219 16.86 25.16 6.40
C ALA A 219 16.76 25.94 5.08
N GLY A 220 17.87 26.45 4.55
CA GLY A 220 17.88 27.15 3.24
C GLY A 220 17.58 26.24 2.06
N GLN A 221 18.05 24.98 2.08
CA GLN A 221 17.72 24.00 1.04
C GLN A 221 16.27 23.56 1.11
N LEU A 222 15.73 23.36 2.32
CA LEU A 222 14.32 23.03 2.52
C LEU A 222 13.44 24.19 2.07
N LYS A 223 13.76 25.42 2.45
CA LYS A 223 13.06 26.63 1.97
C LYS A 223 13.04 26.70 0.44
N ARG A 224 14.19 26.51 -0.20
CA ARG A 224 14.28 26.51 -1.68
C ARG A 224 13.35 25.48 -2.32
N LEU A 225 13.26 24.27 -1.75
CA LEU A 225 12.37 23.22 -2.25
C LEU A 225 10.91 23.62 -2.09
N LEU A 226 10.52 24.11 -0.92
CA LEU A 226 9.15 24.53 -0.63
C LEU A 226 8.74 25.73 -1.47
N ASP A 227 9.60 26.75 -1.61
CA ASP A 227 9.39 27.89 -2.52
C ASP A 227 9.17 27.43 -3.98
N CYS A 228 9.95 26.43 -4.42
CA CYS A 228 9.80 25.86 -5.76
C CYS A 228 8.43 25.19 -5.95
N ILE A 229 7.97 24.39 -5.00
CA ILE A 229 6.66 23.76 -5.05
C ILE A 229 5.56 24.81 -5.06
N ASP A 230 5.61 25.80 -4.16
CA ASP A 230 4.63 26.89 -4.06
C ASP A 230 4.57 27.79 -5.29
N THR A 231 5.70 27.91 -6.02
CA THR A 231 5.75 28.68 -7.26
C THR A 231 4.97 28.02 -8.40
N TYR A 232 5.01 26.70 -8.49
CA TYR A 232 4.47 25.99 -9.65
C TYR A 232 3.13 25.31 -9.40
N PHE A 233 2.75 25.02 -8.14
CA PHE A 233 1.51 24.36 -7.79
C PHE A 233 0.56 25.27 -7.01
N SER A 234 -0.70 25.34 -7.45
CA SER A 234 -1.76 25.99 -6.69
C SER A 234 -2.17 25.15 -5.50
N ARG A 235 -2.44 25.81 -4.38
CA ARG A 235 -2.97 25.18 -3.17
C ARG A 235 -4.50 25.23 -3.08
N GLU A 236 -5.19 25.67 -4.12
CA GLU A 236 -6.64 25.87 -4.13
C GLU A 236 -7.45 24.64 -3.71
N TYR A 237 -7.00 23.46 -4.15
CA TYR A 237 -7.64 22.18 -3.87
C TYR A 237 -6.85 21.31 -2.87
N LEU A 238 -5.79 21.87 -2.28
CA LEU A 238 -4.88 21.12 -1.43
C LEU A 238 -5.50 20.76 -0.08
N LEU A 239 -5.70 19.46 0.16
CA LEU A 239 -6.26 18.92 1.39
C LEU A 239 -5.20 18.64 2.46
N GLU A 240 -4.02 18.19 2.04
CA GLU A 240 -2.92 17.86 2.95
C GLU A 240 -1.56 18.19 2.33
N TYR A 241 -0.68 18.81 3.13
CA TYR A 241 0.72 19.00 2.80
C TYR A 241 1.58 18.43 3.93
N THR A 242 2.25 17.32 3.66
CA THR A 242 3.03 16.59 4.66
C THR A 242 4.53 16.67 4.36
N VAL A 243 5.33 16.87 5.41
CA VAL A 243 6.79 16.71 5.38
C VAL A 243 7.21 15.65 6.38
N GLU A 244 7.95 14.64 5.94
CA GLU A 244 8.58 13.68 6.83
C GLU A 244 9.76 14.31 7.56
N ALA A 245 9.71 14.26 8.88
CA ALA A 245 10.79 14.57 9.80
C ALA A 245 11.15 13.32 10.60
N GLY A 246 11.36 12.21 9.90
CA GLY A 246 11.42 10.86 10.46
C GLY A 246 12.57 10.59 11.42
N ARG A 247 13.58 11.49 11.43
CA ARG A 247 14.74 11.35 12.30
C ARG A 247 14.88 12.57 13.21
N PRO A 248 14.72 12.42 14.54
CA PRO A 248 14.83 13.53 15.49
C PRO A 248 16.18 14.27 15.42
N ASP A 249 17.27 13.55 15.15
CA ASP A 249 18.63 14.10 15.00
C ASP A 249 18.81 14.99 13.76
N SER A 250 17.86 14.99 12.84
CA SER A 250 17.86 15.85 11.65
C SER A 250 16.98 17.09 11.78
N ILE A 251 16.24 17.23 12.88
CA ILE A 251 15.29 18.32 13.13
C ILE A 251 16.01 19.45 13.87
N THR A 252 15.82 20.69 13.39
CA THR A 252 16.28 21.90 14.09
C THR A 252 15.16 22.95 14.13
N PRO A 253 15.19 23.91 15.10
CA PRO A 253 14.19 24.98 15.17
C PRO A 253 14.03 25.75 13.86
N GLU A 254 15.14 26.06 13.18
CA GLU A 254 15.14 26.84 11.93
C GLU A 254 14.42 26.06 10.81
N LYS A 255 14.56 24.73 10.75
CA LYS A 255 13.85 23.89 9.77
C LYS A 255 12.37 23.82 10.08
N LEU A 256 12.00 23.69 11.36
CA LEU A 256 10.58 23.71 11.78
C LEU A 256 9.94 25.07 11.48
N GLN A 257 10.67 26.17 11.66
CA GLN A 257 10.20 27.49 11.31
C GLN A 257 9.93 27.61 9.79
N VAL A 258 10.85 27.16 8.94
CA VAL A 258 10.65 27.11 7.48
C VAL A 258 9.42 26.30 7.12
N ILE A 259 9.20 25.14 7.73
CA ILE A 259 8.02 24.29 7.51
C ILE A 259 6.74 25.03 7.90
N ALA A 260 6.74 25.70 9.04
CA ALA A 260 5.60 26.46 9.55
C ALA A 260 5.26 27.68 8.66
N GLU A 261 6.29 28.42 8.25
CA GLU A 261 6.14 29.61 7.36
C GLU A 261 5.53 29.25 6.01
N HIS A 262 5.77 28.04 5.51
CA HIS A 262 5.14 27.52 4.28
C HIS A 262 3.77 26.91 4.52
N GLY A 263 3.20 26.99 5.72
CA GLY A 263 1.87 26.48 6.03
C GLY A 263 1.71 24.98 5.78
N ILE A 264 2.77 24.20 6.06
CA ILE A 264 2.73 22.73 5.99
C ILE A 264 1.72 22.22 7.02
N SER A 265 0.72 21.46 6.59
CA SER A 265 -0.38 21.03 7.45
C SER A 265 0.00 19.88 8.39
N ARG A 266 1.02 19.09 8.04
CA ARG A 266 1.43 17.93 8.81
C ARG A 266 2.92 17.64 8.74
N ILE A 267 3.52 17.27 9.87
CA ILE A 267 4.86 16.66 9.92
C ILE A 267 4.76 15.25 10.51
N SER A 268 5.59 14.34 10.00
CA SER A 268 5.69 12.98 10.52
C SER A 268 7.01 12.80 11.25
N ILE A 269 6.95 12.56 12.56
CA ILE A 269 8.12 12.39 13.42
C ILE A 269 8.12 10.96 13.97
N ASN A 270 9.23 10.25 13.77
CA ASN A 270 9.43 8.92 14.35
C ASN A 270 10.32 9.03 15.59
N PRO A 271 9.92 8.55 16.76
CA PRO A 271 10.78 8.55 17.96
C PRO A 271 11.98 7.60 17.81
N GLN A 272 11.95 6.67 16.86
CA GLN A 272 12.94 5.63 16.55
C GLN A 272 13.11 4.59 17.66
N THR A 273 13.18 5.01 18.91
CA THR A 273 13.26 4.15 20.10
C THR A 273 12.77 4.93 21.32
N MET A 274 12.24 4.20 22.30
CA MET A 274 11.90 4.73 23.61
C MET A 274 12.98 4.45 24.67
N GLN A 275 14.09 3.85 24.25
CA GLN A 275 15.21 3.57 25.14
C GLN A 275 16.12 4.80 25.22
N GLN A 276 16.35 5.28 26.44
CA GLN A 276 17.15 6.50 26.69
C GLN A 276 18.63 6.38 26.26
N LYS A 277 19.15 5.16 26.16
CA LYS A 277 20.54 4.89 25.74
C LYS A 277 20.78 4.99 24.23
N THR A 278 19.73 5.00 23.43
CA THR A 278 19.79 5.03 21.96
C THR A 278 19.50 6.40 21.42
#